data_b5dbbe0b211b33c90ac14ed77c1c6490
#
_entry.id   b5dbbe0b211b33c90ac14ed77c1c6490
#
_cell.length_a   1.000
_cell.length_b   1.000
_cell.length_c   1.000
_cell.angle_alpha   90.00
_cell.angle_beta   90.00
_cell.angle_gamma   90.00
#
_symmetry.space_group_name_H-M   'P 1'
#
loop_
_entity.id
_entity.type
_entity.pdbx_description
1 polymer ?
#
loop_
_entity_poly.entity_id
_entity_poly.type
_entity_poly.pdbx_seq_one_letter_code
_entity_poly.pdbx_strand_id
1 'polypeptide(L)'
;MATDQFAELLVRLRKDAGRTQEEQAAAINAVSGRDTMTRREINRYEHGQNIPTNHTLAHIAVACGLPPEHLQREAVAARARRRKGARPEEEDSDDVKRRTLLGGAAMGAAVAAEPWERLAHALGRGKELDAEGAGSLVDRACELHVRESHLTARELQSEVESHLDAITAALPRAGEHELALTIAAGETAALAGWIAWDLGDQPRAHAFYKVTMDCARNIGHPPLRALALGYASYGMPTPQKAAELLVQATKDVRGPGNAAAAAWLYGRLAEEAARIGDHTNALRALDRARFAYEFADHTAEQAWVRFVTPYRMDSLALSVYGQLGRQELAEAADKAVDRLGRDLPESGVVVLGDLANALLRGGDIDQGVYVSRQLAAASDARPTTMGRARAQAVAAQLPASERELAQHLQQVAA
;
A
#
# COMPACT_ATOMS: atom_id res chain seq x y z
N MET A 1 13.96 -4.35 40.43
CA MET A 1 13.25 -4.04 39.17
C MET A 1 14.30 -3.73 38.12
N ALA A 2 14.40 -4.51 37.06
CA ALA A 2 15.35 -4.22 35.97
C ALA A 2 14.90 -2.93 35.28
N THR A 3 15.78 -1.94 35.25
CA THR A 3 15.53 -0.63 34.67
C THR A 3 15.33 -0.83 33.15
N ASP A 4 14.31 -0.22 32.57
CA ASP A 4 14.02 -0.33 31.14
C ASP A 4 15.06 0.48 30.36
N GLN A 5 16.04 -0.21 29.76
CA GLN A 5 17.14 0.38 29.01
C GLN A 5 16.67 1.36 27.91
N PHE A 6 15.48 1.12 27.32
CA PHE A 6 14.93 2.01 26.33
C PHE A 6 14.41 3.30 26.95
N ALA A 7 13.76 3.22 28.11
CA ALA A 7 13.33 4.40 28.88
C ALA A 7 14.55 5.25 29.31
N GLU A 8 15.63 4.62 29.77
CA GLU A 8 16.89 5.31 30.11
C GLU A 8 17.51 6.00 28.88
N LEU A 9 17.43 5.38 27.70
CA LEU A 9 17.89 5.99 26.45
C LEU A 9 17.10 7.28 26.16
N LEU A 10 15.78 7.26 26.27
CA LEU A 10 14.94 8.45 26.04
C LEU A 10 15.27 9.58 27.01
N VAL A 11 15.47 9.26 28.30
CA VAL A 11 15.91 10.24 29.33
C VAL A 11 17.25 10.84 28.97
N ARG A 12 18.22 10.01 28.54
CA ARG A 12 19.57 10.48 28.14
C ARG A 12 19.47 11.45 26.97
N LEU A 13 18.77 11.07 25.89
CA LEU A 13 18.63 11.91 24.69
C LEU A 13 18.01 13.26 25.01
N ARG A 14 17.00 13.32 25.87
CA ARG A 14 16.43 14.59 26.30
C ARG A 14 17.42 15.42 27.10
N LYS A 15 18.16 14.81 28.04
CA LYS A 15 19.17 15.50 28.86
C LYS A 15 20.33 16.00 28.03
N ASP A 16 20.80 15.21 27.06
CA ASP A 16 21.89 15.60 26.14
C ASP A 16 21.47 16.78 25.26
N ALA A 17 20.17 16.89 24.94
CA ALA A 17 19.59 18.05 24.28
C ALA A 17 19.34 19.25 25.23
N GLY A 18 19.63 19.13 26.52
CA GLY A 18 19.46 20.17 27.53
C GLY A 18 18.00 20.53 27.82
N ARG A 19 17.05 19.64 27.56
CA ARG A 19 15.61 19.95 27.60
C ARG A 19 14.91 19.41 28.84
N THR A 20 13.94 20.15 29.35
CA THR A 20 12.91 19.66 30.25
C THR A 20 11.93 18.73 29.50
N GLN A 21 11.07 17.99 30.20
CA GLN A 21 10.04 17.14 29.56
C GLN A 21 9.03 17.96 28.75
N GLU A 22 8.72 19.20 29.17
CA GLU A 22 7.85 20.12 28.45
C GLU A 22 8.50 20.61 27.15
N GLU A 23 9.76 21.03 27.21
CA GLU A 23 10.52 21.46 26.04
C GLU A 23 10.75 20.32 25.04
N GLN A 24 10.91 19.10 25.54
CA GLN A 24 11.00 17.92 24.68
C GLN A 24 9.68 17.65 23.97
N ALA A 25 8.54 17.76 24.65
CA ALA A 25 7.24 17.65 24.03
C ALA A 25 7.01 18.72 22.96
N ALA A 26 7.37 19.98 23.27
CA ALA A 26 7.28 21.08 22.31
C ALA A 26 8.18 20.85 21.07
N ALA A 27 9.40 20.36 21.27
CA ALA A 27 10.30 20.04 20.17
C ALA A 27 9.77 18.93 19.25
N ILE A 28 9.13 17.90 19.81
CA ILE A 28 8.49 16.83 19.05
C ILE A 28 7.26 17.35 18.31
N ASN A 29 6.46 18.21 18.93
CA ASN A 29 5.31 18.86 18.32
C ASN A 29 5.72 19.75 17.14
N ALA A 30 6.83 20.49 17.29
CA ALA A 30 7.38 21.32 16.21
C ALA A 30 7.80 20.48 14.99
N VAL A 31 8.39 19.29 15.22
CA VAL A 31 8.76 18.35 14.15
C VAL A 31 7.52 17.71 13.49
N SER A 32 6.53 17.35 14.31
CA SER A 32 5.32 16.68 13.80
C SER A 32 4.29 17.62 13.18
N GLY A 33 4.41 18.94 13.42
CA GLY A 33 3.40 19.93 13.05
C GLY A 33 2.07 19.78 13.80
N ARG A 34 2.06 19.07 14.95
CA ARG A 34 0.86 18.76 15.73
C ARG A 34 1.12 18.99 17.23
N ASP A 35 0.12 19.47 17.95
CA ASP A 35 0.17 19.68 19.41
C ASP A 35 -0.35 18.46 20.19
N THR A 36 0.10 17.26 19.81
CA THR A 36 -0.38 16.00 20.40
C THR A 36 0.54 15.44 21.47
N MET A 37 1.83 15.78 21.47
CA MET A 37 2.79 15.34 22.48
C MET A 37 2.70 16.24 23.73
N THR A 38 2.57 15.63 24.90
CA THR A 38 2.46 16.32 26.17
C THR A 38 3.59 15.92 27.13
N ARG A 39 3.89 16.76 28.13
CA ARG A 39 4.81 16.42 29.22
C ARG A 39 4.43 15.06 29.86
N ARG A 40 3.13 14.79 30.04
CA ARG A 40 2.64 13.54 30.65
C ARG A 40 3.03 12.31 29.82
N GLU A 41 2.99 12.42 28.50
CA GLU A 41 3.39 11.32 27.59
C GLU A 41 4.90 11.10 27.58
N ILE A 42 5.69 12.18 27.56
CA ILE A 42 7.16 12.08 27.72
C ILE A 42 7.49 11.36 29.03
N ASN A 43 6.84 11.77 30.14
CA ASN A 43 7.03 11.13 31.44
C ASN A 43 6.69 9.63 31.42
N ARG A 44 5.60 9.22 30.74
CA ARG A 44 5.20 7.80 30.60
C ARG A 44 6.24 6.99 29.82
N TYR A 45 6.80 7.56 28.76
CA TYR A 45 7.87 6.92 27.98
C TYR A 45 9.16 6.78 28.79
N GLU A 46 9.58 7.83 29.48
CA GLU A 46 10.80 7.86 30.30
C GLU A 46 10.73 6.96 31.54
N HIS A 47 9.53 6.64 32.03
CA HIS A 47 9.33 5.67 33.11
C HIS A 47 9.03 4.26 32.60
N GLY A 48 9.16 4.04 31.32
CA GLY A 48 8.95 2.72 30.73
C GLY A 48 7.51 2.22 30.84
N GLN A 49 6.52 3.08 31.11
CA GLN A 49 5.12 2.66 31.15
C GLN A 49 4.59 2.28 29.77
N ASN A 50 5.03 3.01 28.74
CA ASN A 50 4.71 2.73 27.34
C ASN A 50 5.96 2.83 26.46
N ILE A 51 5.98 2.12 25.34
CA ILE A 51 6.95 2.31 24.26
C ILE A 51 6.25 3.09 23.14
N PRO A 52 6.82 4.22 22.67
CA PRO A 52 6.23 5.01 21.59
C PRO A 52 5.99 4.18 20.32
N THR A 53 5.01 4.58 19.50
CA THR A 53 4.81 4.01 18.16
C THR A 53 5.98 4.36 17.24
N ASN A 54 6.15 3.62 16.14
CA ASN A 54 7.23 3.90 15.19
C ASN A 54 7.15 5.32 14.61
N HIS A 55 5.94 5.83 14.40
CA HIS A 55 5.70 7.21 13.97
C HIS A 55 6.19 8.22 15.02
N THR A 56 5.81 8.04 16.28
CA THR A 56 6.28 8.90 17.39
C THR A 56 7.80 8.81 17.55
N LEU A 57 8.39 7.61 17.38
CA LEU A 57 9.84 7.41 17.44
C LEU A 57 10.59 8.17 16.36
N ALA A 58 10.04 8.25 15.15
CA ALA A 58 10.63 9.05 14.08
C ALA A 58 10.68 10.53 14.45
N HIS A 59 9.61 11.10 15.00
CA HIS A 59 9.61 12.51 15.45
C HIS A 59 10.54 12.75 16.64
N ILE A 60 10.61 11.81 17.59
CA ILE A 60 11.57 11.90 18.72
C ILE A 60 13.01 11.88 18.18
N ALA A 61 13.32 11.00 17.22
CA ALA A 61 14.65 10.90 16.63
C ALA A 61 15.04 12.21 15.94
N VAL A 62 14.18 12.75 15.07
CA VAL A 62 14.41 14.01 14.38
C VAL A 62 14.58 15.16 15.38
N ALA A 63 13.73 15.25 16.41
CA ALA A 63 13.83 16.26 17.45
C ALA A 63 15.15 16.16 18.26
N CYS A 64 15.76 14.96 18.32
CA CYS A 64 17.04 14.71 18.99
C CYS A 64 18.25 14.66 18.02
N GLY A 65 18.05 14.93 16.72
CA GLY A 65 19.12 14.90 15.72
C GLY A 65 19.66 13.50 15.41
N LEU A 66 18.84 12.46 15.55
CA LEU A 66 19.22 11.07 15.32
C LEU A 66 18.52 10.48 14.09
N PRO A 67 19.14 9.49 13.42
CA PRO A 67 18.47 8.70 12.40
C PRO A 67 17.26 7.94 13.00
N PRO A 68 16.07 7.97 12.39
CA PRO A 68 14.86 7.29 12.89
C PRO A 68 15.05 5.79 13.17
N GLU A 69 15.84 5.12 12.35
CA GLU A 69 16.13 3.68 12.43
C GLU A 69 16.84 3.30 13.73
N HIS A 70 17.56 4.22 14.33
CA HIS A 70 18.27 3.96 15.60
C HIS A 70 17.29 3.73 16.74
N LEU A 71 16.33 4.65 16.93
CA LEU A 71 15.31 4.52 17.98
C LEU A 71 14.33 3.38 17.70
N GLN A 72 14.01 3.11 16.45
CA GLN A 72 13.13 2.00 16.07
C GLN A 72 13.76 0.65 16.46
N ARG A 73 15.05 0.41 16.17
CA ARG A 73 15.77 -0.81 16.57
C ARG A 73 15.78 -1.00 18.08
N GLU A 74 16.06 0.05 18.84
CA GLU A 74 16.09 -0.02 20.30
C GLU A 74 14.68 -0.27 20.89
N ALA A 75 13.63 0.28 20.30
CA ALA A 75 12.24 0.02 20.69
C ALA A 75 11.81 -1.41 20.41
N VAL A 76 12.24 -2.01 19.29
CA VAL A 76 12.01 -3.43 18.98
C VAL A 76 12.68 -4.32 20.01
N ALA A 77 13.93 -4.04 20.36
CA ALA A 77 14.66 -4.78 21.40
C ALA A 77 13.99 -4.65 22.78
N ALA A 78 13.47 -3.46 23.12
CA ALA A 78 12.74 -3.23 24.37
C ALA A 78 11.41 -4.00 24.43
N ARG A 79 10.65 -4.02 23.33
CA ARG A 79 9.42 -4.83 23.22
C ARG A 79 9.72 -6.32 23.39
N ALA A 80 10.79 -6.81 22.79
CA ALA A 80 11.22 -8.21 22.92
C ALA A 80 11.62 -8.56 24.36
N ARG A 81 12.34 -7.66 25.06
CA ARG A 81 12.70 -7.86 26.49
C ARG A 81 11.48 -7.91 27.39
N ARG A 82 10.50 -7.03 27.19
CA ARG A 82 9.23 -7.02 27.95
C ARG A 82 8.45 -8.32 27.77
N ARG A 83 8.41 -8.87 26.57
CA ARG A 83 7.76 -10.17 26.29
C ARG A 83 8.46 -11.32 27.02
N LYS A 84 9.80 -11.30 27.14
CA LYS A 84 10.56 -12.31 27.91
C LYS A 84 10.35 -12.20 29.43
N GLY A 85 10.20 -10.99 29.97
CA GLY A 85 10.03 -10.74 31.41
C GLY A 85 8.59 -10.96 31.94
N ALA A 86 7.61 -11.15 31.06
CA ALA A 86 6.20 -11.38 31.43
C ALA A 86 5.85 -12.88 31.64
N ARG A 87 6.85 -13.80 31.63
CA ARG A 87 6.63 -15.21 31.91
C ARG A 87 6.81 -15.48 33.38
N PRO A 88 5.82 -16.02 34.12
CA PRO A 88 6.00 -16.48 35.49
C PRO A 88 6.91 -17.72 35.51
N GLU A 89 7.87 -17.73 36.42
CA GLU A 89 8.61 -18.94 36.80
C GLU A 89 7.67 -19.82 37.63
N GLU A 90 7.35 -21.01 37.13
CA GLU A 90 6.76 -22.08 37.93
C GLU A 90 7.60 -23.36 37.78
N GLU A 91 7.79 -24.00 38.94
CA GLU A 91 8.74 -25.05 39.32
C GLU A 91 8.56 -26.41 38.64
N ASP A 92 9.71 -26.99 38.37
CA ASP A 92 10.25 -28.34 38.66
C ASP A 92 9.34 -29.59 38.54
N SER A 93 9.64 -30.43 37.51
CA SER A 93 9.69 -31.87 37.62
C SER A 93 10.36 -32.50 36.36
N ASP A 94 11.04 -33.65 36.56
CA ASP A 94 11.83 -34.40 35.55
C ASP A 94 11.06 -34.84 34.30
N ASP A 95 9.73 -34.77 34.30
CA ASP A 95 8.85 -35.04 33.16
C ASP A 95 8.81 -33.89 32.14
N VAL A 96 9.21 -32.68 32.57
CA VAL A 96 9.30 -31.49 31.75
C VAL A 96 10.51 -31.56 30.80
N LYS A 97 11.62 -32.23 31.21
CA LYS A 97 12.85 -32.32 30.41
C LYS A 97 12.70 -33.17 29.15
N ARG A 98 11.87 -34.22 29.18
CA ARG A 98 11.57 -35.02 27.97
C ARG A 98 10.62 -34.31 27.00
N ARG A 99 9.67 -33.51 27.52
CA ARG A 99 8.80 -32.69 26.67
C ARG A 99 9.51 -31.48 26.10
N THR A 100 10.49 -30.91 26.80
CA THR A 100 11.25 -29.73 26.35
C THR A 100 12.20 -30.07 25.17
N LEU A 101 12.76 -31.33 25.15
CA LEU A 101 13.58 -31.76 24.01
C LEU A 101 12.80 -32.01 22.73
N LEU A 102 11.52 -32.43 22.83
CA LEU A 102 10.62 -32.58 21.68
C LEU A 102 9.92 -31.24 21.29
N GLY A 103 9.73 -30.35 22.26
CA GLY A 103 9.18 -29.02 22.04
C GLY A 103 10.20 -28.03 21.45
N GLY A 104 11.46 -28.15 21.74
CA GLY A 104 12.52 -27.27 21.23
C GLY A 104 12.75 -27.39 19.72
N ALA A 105 12.63 -28.61 19.19
CA ALA A 105 12.72 -28.83 17.75
C ALA A 105 11.51 -28.33 16.99
N ALA A 106 10.32 -28.39 17.62
CA ALA A 106 9.08 -27.85 17.03
C ALA A 106 9.02 -26.31 17.05
N MET A 107 9.61 -25.66 18.10
CA MET A 107 9.69 -24.19 18.15
C MET A 107 10.74 -23.63 17.17
N GLY A 108 11.84 -24.33 16.91
CA GLY A 108 12.81 -23.95 15.89
C GLY A 108 12.26 -24.02 14.46
N ALA A 109 11.39 -25.01 14.19
CA ALA A 109 10.70 -25.12 12.90
C ALA A 109 9.57 -24.08 12.75
N ALA A 110 8.88 -23.72 13.84
CA ALA A 110 7.81 -22.72 13.81
C ALA A 110 8.29 -21.29 13.54
N VAL A 111 9.54 -20.97 13.85
CA VAL A 111 10.12 -19.63 13.57
C VAL A 111 10.55 -19.49 12.11
N ALA A 112 10.77 -20.60 11.40
CA ALA A 112 11.13 -20.62 9.97
C ALA A 112 9.92 -20.91 9.06
N ALA A 113 8.75 -21.28 9.63
CA ALA A 113 7.53 -21.54 8.87
C ALA A 113 6.82 -20.25 8.49
N GLU A 114 6.28 -20.23 7.29
CA GLU A 114 5.44 -19.10 6.82
C GLU A 114 4.23 -18.89 7.74
N PRO A 115 3.72 -17.64 7.89
CA PRO A 115 2.63 -17.31 8.83
C PRO A 115 1.40 -18.22 8.72
N TRP A 116 1.03 -18.61 7.50
CA TRP A 116 -0.10 -19.51 7.25
C TRP A 116 0.19 -20.98 7.66
N GLU A 117 1.43 -21.46 7.58
CA GLU A 117 1.78 -22.80 8.07
C GLU A 117 1.67 -22.86 9.60
N ARG A 118 2.11 -21.80 10.30
CA ARG A 118 1.93 -21.66 11.74
C ARG A 118 0.44 -21.60 12.12
N LEU A 119 -0.34 -20.87 11.34
CA LEU A 119 -1.79 -20.80 11.49
C LEU A 119 -2.44 -22.16 11.24
N ALA A 120 -2.12 -22.85 10.15
CA ALA A 120 -2.64 -24.17 9.84
C ALA A 120 -2.37 -25.16 10.98
N HIS A 121 -1.18 -25.08 11.60
CA HIS A 121 -0.82 -25.88 12.75
C HIS A 121 -1.64 -25.51 14.02
N ALA A 122 -1.87 -24.23 14.27
CA ALA A 122 -2.71 -23.76 15.38
C ALA A 122 -4.18 -24.16 15.18
N LEU A 123 -4.67 -24.07 13.94
CA LEU A 123 -6.03 -24.46 13.54
C LEU A 123 -6.29 -25.97 13.75
N GLY A 124 -5.31 -26.81 13.41
CA GLY A 124 -5.41 -28.25 13.62
C GLY A 124 -5.53 -28.68 15.08
N ARG A 125 -5.23 -27.79 16.05
CA ARG A 125 -5.30 -28.04 17.49
C ARG A 125 -6.55 -27.54 18.19
N GLY A 126 -7.48 -26.89 17.46
CA GLY A 126 -8.75 -26.39 18.02
C GLY A 126 -8.60 -25.24 19.02
N LYS A 127 -7.43 -24.59 19.11
CA LYS A 127 -7.20 -23.40 19.97
C LYS A 127 -7.72 -22.13 19.33
N GLU A 128 -8.14 -21.18 20.15
CA GLU A 128 -8.40 -19.81 19.69
C GLU A 128 -7.15 -19.24 19.04
N LEU A 129 -7.36 -18.36 18.04
CA LEU A 129 -6.29 -17.67 17.34
C LEU A 129 -5.64 -16.67 18.31
N ASP A 130 -4.33 -16.78 18.48
CA ASP A 130 -3.59 -15.84 19.31
C ASP A 130 -3.26 -14.55 18.53
N ALA A 131 -2.88 -13.50 19.29
CA ALA A 131 -2.56 -12.19 18.71
C ALA A 131 -1.39 -12.24 17.72
N GLU A 132 -0.43 -13.17 17.87
CA GLU A 132 0.70 -13.31 16.96
C GLU A 132 0.25 -13.91 15.64
N GLY A 133 -0.60 -14.94 15.66
CA GLY A 133 -1.15 -15.54 14.46
C GLY A 133 -2.07 -14.58 13.70
N ALA A 134 -2.93 -13.84 14.41
CA ALA A 134 -3.77 -12.82 13.79
C ALA A 134 -2.93 -11.68 13.18
N GLY A 135 -1.94 -11.17 13.92
CA GLY A 135 -1.02 -10.13 13.44
C GLY A 135 -0.26 -10.56 12.19
N SER A 136 0.23 -11.81 12.14
CA SER A 136 0.94 -12.34 10.98
C SER A 136 0.08 -12.40 9.73
N LEU A 137 -1.21 -12.71 9.85
CA LEU A 137 -2.14 -12.69 8.72
C LEU A 137 -2.41 -11.26 8.21
N VAL A 138 -2.60 -10.31 9.12
CA VAL A 138 -2.79 -8.90 8.74
C VAL A 138 -1.53 -8.34 8.07
N ASP A 139 -0.35 -8.60 8.64
CA ASP A 139 0.93 -8.14 8.07
C ASP A 139 1.16 -8.73 6.68
N ARG A 140 0.79 -10.01 6.47
CA ARG A 140 0.90 -10.65 5.15
C ARG A 140 -0.04 -10.04 4.12
N ALA A 141 -1.27 -9.67 4.47
CA ALA A 141 -2.17 -8.97 3.56
C ALA A 141 -1.54 -7.64 3.10
N CYS A 142 -0.96 -6.87 4.02
CA CYS A 142 -0.24 -5.64 3.69
C CYS A 142 0.98 -5.90 2.78
N GLU A 143 1.76 -6.95 3.06
CA GLU A 143 2.94 -7.33 2.26
C GLU A 143 2.55 -7.70 0.82
N LEU A 144 1.47 -8.45 0.63
CA LEU A 144 1.00 -8.85 -0.69
C LEU A 144 0.64 -7.65 -1.58
N HIS A 145 0.01 -6.62 -1.02
CA HIS A 145 -0.24 -5.36 -1.73
C HIS A 145 1.04 -4.62 -2.12
N VAL A 146 2.09 -4.69 -1.30
CA VAL A 146 3.40 -4.10 -1.64
C VAL A 146 4.06 -4.89 -2.76
N ARG A 147 4.00 -6.22 -2.70
CA ARG A 147 4.63 -7.11 -3.70
C ARG A 147 3.94 -7.04 -5.06
N GLU A 148 2.65 -6.67 -5.12
CA GLU A 148 1.92 -6.46 -6.38
C GLU A 148 2.62 -5.43 -7.28
N SER A 149 3.28 -4.42 -6.72
CA SER A 149 4.04 -3.44 -7.51
C SER A 149 5.31 -4.02 -8.17
N HIS A 150 5.80 -5.19 -7.73
CA HIS A 150 7.06 -5.79 -8.17
C HIS A 150 6.90 -7.13 -8.90
N LEU A 151 5.78 -7.82 -8.72
CA LEU A 151 5.50 -9.14 -9.28
C LEU A 151 4.41 -9.08 -10.35
N THR A 152 4.45 -10.04 -11.28
CA THR A 152 3.36 -10.21 -12.24
C THR A 152 2.12 -10.80 -11.56
N ALA A 153 0.94 -10.55 -12.13
CA ALA A 153 -0.33 -11.14 -11.66
C ALA A 153 -0.23 -12.68 -11.55
N ARG A 154 0.44 -13.33 -12.49
CA ARG A 154 0.60 -14.80 -12.51
C ARG A 154 1.47 -15.31 -11.37
N GLU A 155 2.55 -14.60 -11.04
CA GLU A 155 3.45 -14.98 -9.95
C GLU A 155 2.77 -14.81 -8.58
N LEU A 156 1.95 -13.78 -8.42
CA LEU A 156 1.32 -13.45 -7.16
C LEU A 156 0.02 -14.21 -6.89
N GLN A 157 -0.66 -14.72 -7.92
CA GLN A 157 -1.99 -15.31 -7.83
C GLN A 157 -2.10 -16.39 -6.76
N SER A 158 -1.23 -17.41 -6.81
CA SER A 158 -1.33 -18.55 -5.89
C SER A 158 -1.08 -18.17 -4.43
N GLU A 159 -0.21 -17.20 -4.19
CA GLU A 159 0.09 -16.73 -2.84
C GLU A 159 -1.10 -15.95 -2.25
N VAL A 160 -1.72 -15.07 -3.04
CA VAL A 160 -2.89 -14.29 -2.62
C VAL A 160 -4.08 -15.19 -2.33
N GLU A 161 -4.33 -16.19 -3.18
CA GLU A 161 -5.41 -17.16 -2.97
C GLU A 161 -5.16 -18.03 -1.73
N SER A 162 -3.94 -18.54 -1.56
CA SER A 162 -3.57 -19.33 -0.37
C SER A 162 -3.69 -18.50 0.92
N HIS A 163 -3.34 -17.22 0.85
CA HIS A 163 -3.48 -16.33 2.00
C HIS A 163 -4.95 -16.05 2.34
N LEU A 164 -5.80 -15.84 1.33
CA LEU A 164 -7.24 -15.66 1.52
C LEU A 164 -7.87 -16.92 2.16
N ASP A 165 -7.46 -18.12 1.73
CA ASP A 165 -7.89 -19.37 2.32
C ASP A 165 -7.48 -19.49 3.79
N ALA A 166 -6.24 -19.10 4.12
CA ALA A 166 -5.73 -19.09 5.48
C ALA A 166 -6.52 -18.15 6.40
N ILE A 167 -6.81 -16.92 5.96
CA ILE A 167 -7.65 -15.98 6.72
C ILE A 167 -9.06 -16.53 6.88
N THR A 168 -9.65 -17.06 5.80
CA THR A 168 -11.00 -17.63 5.82
C THR A 168 -11.12 -18.76 6.84
N ALA A 169 -10.12 -19.64 6.91
CA ALA A 169 -10.06 -20.71 7.91
C ALA A 169 -9.86 -20.20 9.35
N ALA A 170 -9.25 -19.02 9.51
CA ALA A 170 -9.00 -18.38 10.82
C ALA A 170 -10.23 -17.67 11.38
N LEU A 171 -11.04 -17.03 10.53
CA LEU A 171 -12.17 -16.18 10.92
C LEU A 171 -13.13 -16.79 11.94
N PRO A 172 -13.56 -18.09 11.85
CA PRO A 172 -14.47 -18.67 12.83
C PRO A 172 -13.94 -18.73 14.27
N ARG A 173 -12.64 -18.50 14.46
CA ARG A 173 -11.93 -18.54 15.75
C ARG A 173 -11.22 -17.24 16.10
N ALA A 174 -11.53 -16.18 15.37
CA ALA A 174 -10.83 -14.91 15.44
C ALA A 174 -11.07 -14.16 16.77
N GLY A 175 -12.20 -14.40 17.46
CA GLY A 175 -12.50 -13.71 18.70
C GLY A 175 -12.36 -12.19 18.59
N GLU A 176 -11.56 -11.59 19.47
CA GLU A 176 -11.29 -10.15 19.44
C GLU A 176 -10.56 -9.65 18.18
N HIS A 177 -9.98 -10.55 17.39
CA HIS A 177 -9.25 -10.22 16.14
C HIS A 177 -10.16 -10.23 14.91
N GLU A 178 -11.46 -10.53 15.04
CA GLU A 178 -12.41 -10.68 13.93
C GLU A 178 -12.44 -9.45 13.01
N LEU A 179 -12.46 -8.25 13.58
CA LEU A 179 -12.46 -7.00 12.82
C LEU A 179 -11.22 -6.87 11.93
N ALA A 180 -10.02 -7.05 12.50
CA ALA A 180 -8.77 -6.93 11.76
C ALA A 180 -8.63 -8.00 10.68
N LEU A 181 -9.02 -9.24 10.97
CA LEU A 181 -9.00 -10.33 9.99
C LEU A 181 -10.04 -10.17 8.90
N THR A 182 -11.21 -9.60 9.18
CA THR A 182 -12.22 -9.32 8.15
C THR A 182 -11.75 -8.20 7.22
N ILE A 183 -11.06 -7.18 7.73
CA ILE A 183 -10.41 -6.16 6.90
C ILE A 183 -9.35 -6.82 6.00
N ALA A 184 -8.42 -7.58 6.58
CA ALA A 184 -7.36 -8.27 5.83
C ALA A 184 -7.92 -9.25 4.79
N ALA A 185 -9.00 -9.98 5.10
CA ALA A 185 -9.71 -10.84 4.14
C ALA A 185 -10.27 -10.05 2.96
N GLY A 186 -10.92 -8.92 3.25
CA GLY A 186 -11.46 -8.05 2.22
C GLY A 186 -10.39 -7.40 1.35
N GLU A 187 -9.30 -6.93 1.92
CA GLU A 187 -8.16 -6.38 1.18
C GLU A 187 -7.50 -7.45 0.30
N THR A 188 -7.27 -8.66 0.84
CA THR A 188 -6.72 -9.79 0.09
C THR A 188 -7.67 -10.22 -1.04
N ALA A 189 -8.99 -10.26 -0.80
CA ALA A 189 -9.98 -10.57 -1.83
C ALA A 189 -9.99 -9.49 -2.93
N ALA A 190 -9.88 -8.20 -2.58
CA ALA A 190 -9.77 -7.12 -3.56
C ALA A 190 -8.53 -7.28 -4.46
N LEU A 191 -7.38 -7.64 -3.87
CA LEU A 191 -6.15 -7.92 -4.61
C LEU A 191 -6.30 -9.15 -5.50
N ALA A 192 -6.91 -10.23 -5.02
CA ALA A 192 -7.22 -11.41 -5.84
C ALA A 192 -8.13 -11.05 -7.03
N GLY A 193 -9.10 -10.17 -6.82
CA GLY A 193 -9.96 -9.64 -7.88
C GLY A 193 -9.19 -8.82 -8.91
N TRP A 194 -8.26 -7.98 -8.47
CA TRP A 194 -7.38 -7.22 -9.34
C TRP A 194 -6.49 -8.12 -10.21
N ILE A 195 -5.88 -9.14 -9.59
CA ILE A 195 -5.07 -10.15 -10.29
C ILE A 195 -5.91 -10.91 -11.31
N ALA A 196 -7.11 -11.37 -10.95
CA ALA A 196 -8.01 -12.05 -11.86
C ALA A 196 -8.40 -11.17 -13.05
N TRP A 197 -8.65 -9.86 -12.82
CA TRP A 197 -8.93 -8.90 -13.87
C TRP A 197 -7.73 -8.73 -14.82
N ASP A 198 -6.52 -8.62 -14.28
CA ASP A 198 -5.29 -8.46 -15.08
C ASP A 198 -4.97 -9.73 -15.89
N LEU A 199 -5.36 -10.90 -15.41
CA LEU A 199 -5.27 -12.18 -16.13
C LEU A 199 -6.43 -12.40 -17.14
N GLY A 200 -7.39 -11.47 -17.23
CA GLY A 200 -8.53 -11.53 -18.14
C GLY A 200 -9.73 -12.32 -17.62
N ASP A 201 -9.69 -12.85 -16.39
CA ASP A 201 -10.79 -13.60 -15.78
C ASP A 201 -11.81 -12.66 -15.11
N GLN A 202 -12.63 -12.01 -15.93
CA GLN A 202 -13.64 -11.05 -15.48
C GLN A 202 -14.68 -11.65 -14.50
N PRO A 203 -15.22 -12.87 -14.72
CA PRO A 203 -16.15 -13.47 -13.77
C PRO A 203 -15.55 -13.67 -12.38
N ARG A 204 -14.30 -14.12 -12.31
CA ARG A 204 -13.58 -14.32 -11.06
C ARG A 204 -13.27 -13.01 -10.36
N ALA A 205 -12.85 -11.99 -11.10
CA ALA A 205 -12.64 -10.64 -10.58
C ALA A 205 -13.91 -10.10 -9.89
N HIS A 206 -15.06 -10.20 -10.55
CA HIS A 206 -16.35 -9.78 -9.99
C HIS A 206 -16.71 -10.55 -8.72
N ALA A 207 -16.45 -11.85 -8.67
CA ALA A 207 -16.72 -12.69 -7.49
C ALA A 207 -15.91 -12.19 -6.28
N PHE A 208 -14.63 -11.91 -6.47
CA PHE A 208 -13.75 -11.38 -5.42
C PHE A 208 -14.17 -9.98 -4.96
N TYR A 209 -14.49 -9.06 -5.87
CA TYR A 209 -14.99 -7.72 -5.49
C TYR A 209 -16.30 -7.80 -4.70
N LYS A 210 -17.18 -8.77 -5.02
CA LYS A 210 -18.38 -9.02 -4.22
C LYS A 210 -18.03 -9.46 -2.80
N VAL A 211 -17.08 -10.38 -2.63
CA VAL A 211 -16.60 -10.81 -1.30
C VAL A 211 -16.03 -9.62 -0.52
N THR A 212 -15.23 -8.76 -1.15
CA THR A 212 -14.73 -7.53 -0.53
C THR A 212 -15.86 -6.62 -0.06
N MET A 213 -16.90 -6.45 -0.90
CA MET A 213 -18.09 -5.66 -0.55
C MET A 213 -18.86 -6.27 0.63
N ASP A 214 -18.94 -7.61 0.71
CA ASP A 214 -19.59 -8.30 1.81
C ASP A 214 -18.79 -8.14 3.12
N CYS A 215 -17.46 -8.26 3.09
CA CYS A 215 -16.58 -7.94 4.22
C CYS A 215 -16.81 -6.49 4.69
N ALA A 216 -16.75 -5.53 3.76
CA ALA A 216 -16.95 -4.11 4.09
C ALA A 216 -18.31 -3.83 4.74
N ARG A 217 -19.37 -4.49 4.26
CA ARG A 217 -20.73 -4.35 4.78
C ARG A 217 -20.86 -4.94 6.18
N ASN A 218 -20.29 -6.12 6.40
CA ASN A 218 -20.39 -6.85 7.67
C ASN A 218 -19.79 -6.07 8.84
N ILE A 219 -18.70 -5.34 8.59
CA ILE A 219 -17.99 -4.59 9.63
C ILE A 219 -18.20 -3.08 9.55
N GLY A 220 -18.99 -2.58 8.60
CA GLY A 220 -19.22 -1.16 8.40
C GLY A 220 -17.94 -0.38 8.06
N HIS A 221 -17.10 -0.90 7.13
CA HIS A 221 -15.79 -0.33 6.78
C HIS A 221 -15.81 0.36 5.40
N PRO A 222 -16.06 1.70 5.34
CA PRO A 222 -16.18 2.42 4.08
C PRO A 222 -14.93 2.34 3.18
N PRO A 223 -13.68 2.48 3.70
CA PRO A 223 -12.49 2.40 2.83
C PRO A 223 -12.35 1.07 2.09
N LEU A 224 -12.73 -0.05 2.71
CA LEU A 224 -12.71 -1.35 2.04
C LEU A 224 -13.76 -1.43 0.91
N ARG A 225 -14.94 -0.80 1.10
CA ARG A 225 -15.94 -0.66 0.03
C ARG A 225 -15.40 0.20 -1.11
N ALA A 226 -14.71 1.28 -0.80
CA ALA A 226 -14.09 2.14 -1.80
C ALA A 226 -13.03 1.42 -2.63
N LEU A 227 -12.20 0.56 -2.00
CA LEU A 227 -11.23 -0.29 -2.68
C LEU A 227 -11.91 -1.20 -3.71
N ALA A 228 -12.96 -1.92 -3.30
CA ALA A 228 -13.71 -2.81 -4.19
C ALA A 228 -14.30 -2.07 -5.39
N LEU A 229 -14.95 -0.91 -5.16
CA LEU A 229 -15.54 -0.09 -6.22
C LEU A 229 -14.46 0.51 -7.14
N GLY A 230 -13.32 0.93 -6.58
CA GLY A 230 -12.19 1.47 -7.33
C GLY A 230 -11.62 0.43 -8.30
N TYR A 231 -11.35 -0.77 -7.84
CA TYR A 231 -10.87 -1.87 -8.70
C TYR A 231 -11.93 -2.32 -9.71
N ALA A 232 -13.19 -2.47 -9.28
CA ALA A 232 -14.27 -2.84 -10.20
C ALA A 232 -14.47 -1.83 -11.33
N SER A 233 -14.13 -0.55 -11.14
CA SER A 233 -14.26 0.49 -12.16
C SER A 233 -13.47 0.19 -13.43
N TYR A 234 -12.34 -0.52 -13.33
CA TYR A 234 -11.51 -0.88 -14.50
C TYR A 234 -12.17 -1.92 -15.40
N GLY A 235 -13.04 -2.76 -14.87
CA GLY A 235 -13.77 -3.79 -15.61
C GLY A 235 -15.14 -3.33 -16.12
N MET A 236 -15.51 -2.05 -15.97
CA MET A 236 -16.82 -1.58 -16.42
C MET A 236 -16.91 -1.47 -17.93
N PRO A 237 -18.05 -1.85 -18.54
CA PRO A 237 -18.21 -1.87 -19.99
C PRO A 237 -18.25 -0.47 -20.61
N THR A 238 -18.55 0.57 -19.84
CA THR A 238 -18.58 1.96 -20.31
C THR A 238 -17.96 2.90 -19.29
N PRO A 239 -17.33 4.02 -19.74
CA PRO A 239 -16.80 5.04 -18.86
C PRO A 239 -17.83 5.64 -17.91
N GLN A 240 -19.10 5.76 -18.35
CA GLN A 240 -20.21 6.27 -17.55
C GLN A 240 -20.44 5.38 -16.31
N LYS A 241 -20.52 4.05 -16.51
CA LYS A 241 -20.70 3.10 -15.41
C LYS A 241 -19.48 3.09 -14.45
N ALA A 242 -18.28 3.22 -15.00
CA ALA A 242 -17.08 3.37 -14.18
C ALA A 242 -17.13 4.64 -13.33
N ALA A 243 -17.50 5.76 -13.91
CA ALA A 243 -17.65 7.03 -13.20
C ALA A 243 -18.71 6.97 -12.09
N GLU A 244 -19.84 6.29 -12.31
CA GLU A 244 -20.87 6.08 -11.28
C GLU A 244 -20.33 5.33 -10.07
N LEU A 245 -19.55 4.25 -10.27
CA LEU A 245 -18.90 3.51 -9.18
C LEU A 245 -17.89 4.39 -8.45
N LEU A 246 -17.08 5.14 -9.18
CA LEU A 246 -16.06 6.02 -8.62
C LEU A 246 -16.66 7.17 -7.80
N VAL A 247 -17.80 7.75 -8.25
CA VAL A 247 -18.55 8.75 -7.46
C VAL A 247 -19.02 8.16 -6.13
N GLN A 248 -19.41 6.88 -6.08
CA GLN A 248 -19.75 6.22 -4.83
C GLN A 248 -18.50 5.99 -3.97
N ALA A 249 -17.42 5.47 -4.56
CA ALA A 249 -16.18 5.19 -3.86
C ALA A 249 -15.57 6.45 -3.20
N THR A 250 -15.62 7.60 -3.89
CA THR A 250 -15.10 8.86 -3.33
C THR A 250 -15.86 9.36 -2.09
N LYS A 251 -17.08 8.90 -1.85
CA LYS A 251 -17.82 9.21 -0.61
C LYS A 251 -17.29 8.45 0.59
N ASP A 252 -16.70 7.29 0.37
CA ASP A 252 -16.26 6.33 1.39
C ASP A 252 -14.85 6.60 1.91
N VAL A 253 -14.08 7.43 1.20
CA VAL A 253 -12.69 7.78 1.55
C VAL A 253 -12.58 9.22 2.10
N ARG A 254 -13.65 9.73 2.71
CA ARG A 254 -13.64 11.05 3.35
C ARG A 254 -13.01 10.96 4.74
N GLY A 255 -12.23 11.97 5.09
CA GLY A 255 -11.65 12.10 6.43
C GLY A 255 -10.18 11.67 6.50
N PRO A 256 -9.57 11.81 7.68
CA PRO A 256 -8.16 11.55 7.89
C PRO A 256 -7.81 10.06 7.65
N GLY A 257 -6.60 9.79 7.17
CA GLY A 257 -6.09 8.44 6.93
C GLY A 257 -6.57 7.81 5.61
N ASN A 258 -7.19 8.59 4.70
CA ASN A 258 -7.66 8.13 3.40
C ASN A 258 -7.28 9.08 2.26
N ALA A 259 -6.30 9.95 2.45
CA ALA A 259 -5.97 10.98 1.48
C ALA A 259 -5.40 10.39 0.18
N ALA A 260 -4.51 9.39 0.26
CA ALA A 260 -4.01 8.69 -0.90
C ALA A 260 -5.12 7.92 -1.63
N ALA A 261 -6.04 7.27 -0.90
CA ALA A 261 -7.19 6.60 -1.48
C ALA A 261 -8.11 7.60 -2.22
N ALA A 262 -8.36 8.75 -1.62
CA ALA A 262 -9.13 9.83 -2.25
C ALA A 262 -8.43 10.35 -3.51
N ALA A 263 -7.11 10.56 -3.46
CA ALA A 263 -6.32 11.00 -4.61
C ALA A 263 -6.44 10.02 -5.79
N TRP A 264 -6.27 8.73 -5.53
CA TRP A 264 -6.44 7.69 -6.55
C TRP A 264 -7.84 7.69 -7.15
N LEU A 265 -8.88 7.64 -6.31
CA LEU A 265 -10.26 7.51 -6.78
C LEU A 265 -10.75 8.76 -7.52
N TYR A 266 -10.38 9.97 -7.07
CA TYR A 266 -10.67 11.20 -7.82
C TYR A 266 -9.87 11.25 -9.13
N GLY A 267 -8.62 10.79 -9.15
CA GLY A 267 -7.83 10.70 -10.39
C GLY A 267 -8.46 9.74 -11.39
N ARG A 268 -8.90 8.56 -10.95
CA ARG A 268 -9.64 7.61 -11.79
C ARG A 268 -10.96 8.19 -12.29
N LEU A 269 -11.70 8.91 -11.44
CA LEU A 269 -12.93 9.61 -11.85
C LEU A 269 -12.64 10.68 -12.91
N ALA A 270 -11.52 11.38 -12.78
CA ALA A 270 -11.09 12.36 -13.77
C ALA A 270 -10.81 11.72 -15.13
N GLU A 271 -10.11 10.56 -15.16
CA GLU A 271 -9.88 9.79 -16.39
C GLU A 271 -11.19 9.36 -17.06
N GLU A 272 -12.14 8.81 -16.29
CA GLU A 272 -13.41 8.37 -16.87
C GLU A 272 -14.28 9.55 -17.34
N ALA A 273 -14.30 10.66 -16.60
CA ALA A 273 -14.98 11.88 -17.03
C ALA A 273 -14.36 12.46 -18.31
N ALA A 274 -13.02 12.42 -18.45
CA ALA A 274 -12.34 12.83 -19.67
C ALA A 274 -12.69 11.92 -20.86
N ARG A 275 -12.80 10.62 -20.66
CA ARG A 275 -13.25 9.66 -21.70
C ARG A 275 -14.67 9.87 -22.17
N ILE A 276 -15.54 10.44 -21.32
CA ILE A 276 -16.92 10.83 -21.68
C ILE A 276 -16.93 12.19 -22.42
N GLY A 277 -15.85 12.96 -22.37
CA GLY A 277 -15.77 14.33 -22.86
C GLY A 277 -16.34 15.36 -21.88
N ASP A 278 -16.54 14.99 -20.61
CA ASP A 278 -17.00 15.92 -19.56
C ASP A 278 -15.80 16.71 -19.00
N HIS A 279 -15.42 17.75 -19.73
CA HIS A 279 -14.26 18.60 -19.39
C HIS A 279 -14.34 19.18 -17.98
N THR A 280 -15.53 19.65 -17.59
CA THR A 280 -15.72 20.32 -16.30
C THR A 280 -15.52 19.36 -15.13
N ASN A 281 -16.15 18.20 -15.18
CA ASN A 281 -16.03 17.24 -14.09
C ASN A 281 -14.66 16.52 -14.10
N ALA A 282 -14.06 16.30 -15.27
CA ALA A 282 -12.71 15.74 -15.37
C ALA A 282 -11.67 16.64 -14.67
N LEU A 283 -11.62 17.93 -15.01
CA LEU A 283 -10.68 18.88 -14.40
C LEU A 283 -10.95 19.06 -12.90
N ARG A 284 -12.22 19.21 -12.51
CA ARG A 284 -12.58 19.31 -11.08
C ARG A 284 -12.18 18.07 -10.29
N ALA A 285 -12.33 16.87 -10.86
CA ALA A 285 -11.91 15.64 -10.21
C ALA A 285 -10.40 15.55 -10.12
N LEU A 286 -9.66 15.95 -11.17
CA LEU A 286 -8.20 15.99 -11.17
C LEU A 286 -7.65 16.96 -10.10
N ASP A 287 -8.25 18.14 -9.97
CA ASP A 287 -7.87 19.11 -8.93
C ASP A 287 -8.11 18.54 -7.52
N ARG A 288 -9.23 17.84 -7.32
CA ARG A 288 -9.50 17.17 -6.05
C ARG A 288 -8.50 16.04 -5.76
N ALA A 289 -8.09 15.31 -6.80
CA ALA A 289 -7.08 14.27 -6.67
C ALA A 289 -5.74 14.85 -6.20
N ARG A 290 -5.30 15.95 -6.83
CA ARG A 290 -4.06 16.66 -6.47
C ARG A 290 -4.13 17.21 -5.05
N PHE A 291 -5.22 17.90 -4.72
CA PHE A 291 -5.44 18.43 -3.38
C PHE A 291 -5.42 17.32 -2.31
N ALA A 292 -6.11 16.21 -2.54
CA ALA A 292 -6.08 15.08 -1.62
C ALA A 292 -4.67 14.51 -1.46
N TYR A 293 -3.91 14.42 -2.55
CA TYR A 293 -2.56 13.88 -2.54
C TYR A 293 -1.58 14.70 -1.68
N GLU A 294 -1.77 16.02 -1.55
CA GLU A 294 -0.95 16.87 -0.67
C GLU A 294 -1.01 16.46 0.80
N PHE A 295 -2.07 15.74 1.20
CA PHE A 295 -2.28 15.24 2.57
C PHE A 295 -2.03 13.73 2.71
N ALA A 296 -1.56 13.06 1.66
CA ALA A 296 -1.31 11.64 1.68
C ALA A 296 -0.13 11.29 2.59
N ASP A 297 -0.34 10.35 3.51
CA ASP A 297 0.70 9.77 4.36
C ASP A 297 0.80 8.26 4.10
N HIS A 298 1.64 7.88 3.13
CA HIS A 298 1.83 6.49 2.72
C HIS A 298 2.37 5.57 3.82
N THR A 299 2.86 6.13 4.94
CA THR A 299 3.32 5.33 6.09
C THR A 299 2.20 5.03 7.08
N ALA A 300 1.18 5.87 7.11
CA ALA A 300 0.04 5.77 8.03
C ALA A 300 -1.24 5.26 7.36
N GLU A 301 -1.35 5.35 6.03
CA GLU A 301 -2.51 4.89 5.27
C GLU A 301 -2.40 3.39 4.90
N GLN A 302 -3.48 2.84 4.36
CA GLN A 302 -3.59 1.44 4.01
C GLN A 302 -2.52 1.01 2.98
N ALA A 303 -2.06 -0.23 3.04
CA ALA A 303 -1.01 -0.75 2.16
C ALA A 303 -1.42 -0.71 0.68
N TRP A 304 -2.71 -0.89 0.39
CA TRP A 304 -3.26 -0.92 -0.97
C TRP A 304 -3.29 0.44 -1.69
N VAL A 305 -2.87 1.54 -1.05
CA VAL A 305 -2.69 2.85 -1.72
C VAL A 305 -1.22 3.23 -1.95
N ARG A 306 -0.27 2.37 -1.61
CA ARG A 306 1.17 2.69 -1.75
C ARG A 306 1.61 2.91 -3.20
N PHE A 307 0.87 2.38 -4.17
CA PHE A 307 1.11 2.64 -5.59
C PHE A 307 0.74 4.07 -6.03
N VAL A 308 0.01 4.83 -5.20
CA VAL A 308 -0.36 6.22 -5.48
C VAL A 308 0.83 7.14 -5.22
N THR A 309 1.81 7.09 -6.10
CA THR A 309 3.06 7.85 -6.06
C THR A 309 2.93 9.18 -6.80
N PRO A 310 3.89 10.13 -6.66
CA PRO A 310 3.94 11.32 -7.50
C PRO A 310 3.88 11.00 -9.00
N TYR A 311 4.58 9.95 -9.44
CA TYR A 311 4.57 9.49 -10.84
C TYR A 311 3.18 9.03 -11.29
N ARG A 312 2.43 8.36 -10.40
CA ARG A 312 1.06 7.97 -10.71
C ARG A 312 0.13 9.17 -10.82
N MET A 313 0.34 10.21 -10.01
CA MET A 313 -0.42 11.45 -10.11
C MET A 313 -0.11 12.21 -11.42
N ASP A 314 1.16 12.21 -11.86
CA ASP A 314 1.53 12.76 -13.16
C ASP A 314 0.87 11.96 -14.30
N SER A 315 0.91 10.63 -14.26
CA SER A 315 0.24 9.75 -15.25
C SER A 315 -1.26 10.04 -15.35
N LEU A 316 -1.96 10.21 -14.23
CA LEU A 316 -3.39 10.59 -14.23
C LEU A 316 -3.62 11.95 -14.91
N ALA A 317 -2.76 12.93 -14.66
CA ALA A 317 -2.86 14.25 -15.29
C ALA A 317 -2.60 14.17 -16.80
N LEU A 318 -1.58 13.43 -17.23
CA LEU A 318 -1.25 13.21 -18.64
C LEU A 318 -2.40 12.53 -19.38
N SER A 319 -3.00 11.49 -18.77
CA SER A 319 -4.15 10.79 -19.31
C SER A 319 -5.35 11.74 -19.51
N VAL A 320 -5.68 12.54 -18.48
CA VAL A 320 -6.80 13.49 -18.54
C VAL A 320 -6.56 14.58 -19.56
N TYR A 321 -5.41 15.25 -19.52
CA TYR A 321 -5.08 16.33 -20.46
C TYR A 321 -4.99 15.85 -21.89
N GLY A 322 -4.39 14.67 -22.12
CA GLY A 322 -4.30 14.06 -23.43
C GLY A 322 -5.65 13.72 -24.04
N GLN A 323 -6.58 13.21 -23.25
CA GLN A 323 -7.94 12.89 -23.72
C GLN A 323 -8.78 14.14 -24.01
N LEU A 324 -8.60 15.20 -23.22
CA LEU A 324 -9.31 16.45 -23.41
C LEU A 324 -8.68 17.41 -24.43
N GLY A 325 -7.51 17.05 -24.99
CA GLY A 325 -6.78 17.92 -25.92
C GLY A 325 -6.33 19.24 -25.30
N ARG A 326 -5.90 19.20 -24.02
CA ARG A 326 -5.55 20.40 -23.25
C ARG A 326 -4.15 20.92 -23.59
N GLN A 327 -3.98 22.23 -23.55
CA GLN A 327 -2.69 22.90 -23.74
C GLN A 327 -1.69 22.58 -22.61
N GLU A 328 -2.20 22.29 -21.42
CA GLU A 328 -1.41 21.90 -20.24
C GLU A 328 -0.71 20.55 -20.39
N LEU A 329 -1.01 19.79 -21.45
CA LEU A 329 -0.40 18.47 -21.71
C LEU A 329 1.12 18.55 -21.84
N ALA A 330 1.64 19.52 -22.60
CA ALA A 330 3.08 19.67 -22.83
C ALA A 330 3.81 19.98 -21.50
N GLU A 331 3.34 20.97 -20.75
CA GLU A 331 3.92 21.31 -19.45
C GLU A 331 3.87 20.15 -18.45
N ALA A 332 2.77 19.37 -18.46
CA ALA A 332 2.65 18.20 -17.61
C ALA A 332 3.61 17.09 -18.03
N ALA A 333 3.86 16.91 -19.34
CA ALA A 333 4.82 15.95 -19.86
C ALA A 333 6.27 16.34 -19.48
N ASP A 334 6.65 17.60 -19.63
CA ASP A 334 7.96 18.11 -19.22
C ASP A 334 8.20 17.88 -17.72
N LYS A 335 7.24 18.19 -16.88
CA LYS A 335 7.30 17.93 -15.41
C LYS A 335 7.45 16.44 -15.09
N ALA A 336 6.75 15.59 -15.83
CA ALA A 336 6.85 14.14 -15.63
C ALA A 336 8.23 13.61 -16.06
N VAL A 337 8.80 14.11 -17.16
CA VAL A 337 10.17 13.79 -17.61
C VAL A 337 11.19 14.22 -16.55
N ASP A 338 11.11 15.45 -16.07
CA ASP A 338 12.02 15.98 -15.05
C ASP A 338 11.97 15.14 -13.76
N ARG A 339 10.76 14.73 -13.35
CA ARG A 339 10.56 13.91 -12.14
C ARG A 339 11.09 12.50 -12.30
N LEU A 340 10.85 11.87 -13.44
CA LEU A 340 11.31 10.51 -13.72
C LEU A 340 12.83 10.43 -13.74
N GLY A 341 13.50 11.50 -14.16
CA GLY A 341 14.96 11.53 -14.28
C GLY A 341 15.48 10.38 -15.17
N ARG A 342 16.61 9.80 -14.75
CA ARG A 342 17.21 8.64 -15.45
C ARG A 342 16.73 7.29 -14.90
N ASP A 343 16.20 7.28 -13.69
CA ASP A 343 15.77 6.06 -12.98
C ASP A 343 14.25 5.95 -13.08
N LEU A 344 13.79 5.17 -14.06
CA LEU A 344 12.36 4.89 -14.21
C LEU A 344 11.89 3.90 -13.14
N PRO A 345 10.77 4.18 -12.45
CA PRO A 345 10.25 3.26 -11.45
C PRO A 345 9.82 1.93 -12.07
N GLU A 346 10.08 0.83 -11.36
CA GLU A 346 9.75 -0.54 -11.82
C GLU A 346 8.26 -0.75 -12.15
N SER A 347 7.36 0.02 -11.50
CA SER A 347 5.92 0.02 -11.80
C SER A 347 5.52 0.86 -13.02
N GLY A 348 6.48 1.19 -13.87
CA GLY A 348 6.41 2.26 -14.84
C GLY A 348 5.55 2.03 -16.08
N VAL A 349 5.03 0.81 -16.40
CA VAL A 349 4.36 0.54 -17.68
C VAL A 349 3.21 1.51 -17.95
N VAL A 350 2.37 1.78 -16.95
CA VAL A 350 1.25 2.72 -17.09
C VAL A 350 1.75 4.17 -17.24
N VAL A 351 2.69 4.56 -16.37
CA VAL A 351 3.28 5.91 -16.38
C VAL A 351 4.04 6.17 -17.69
N LEU A 352 4.86 5.20 -18.12
CA LEU A 352 5.57 5.26 -19.38
C LEU A 352 4.63 5.38 -20.58
N GLY A 353 3.55 4.59 -20.58
CA GLY A 353 2.57 4.64 -21.66
C GLY A 353 1.83 5.97 -21.74
N ASP A 354 1.40 6.52 -20.61
CA ASP A 354 0.73 7.82 -20.57
C ASP A 354 1.69 8.95 -20.96
N LEU A 355 2.97 8.88 -20.54
CA LEU A 355 3.99 9.86 -20.89
C LEU A 355 4.37 9.79 -22.38
N ALA A 356 4.66 8.59 -22.92
CA ALA A 356 4.96 8.42 -24.33
C ALA A 356 3.82 8.95 -25.22
N ASN A 357 2.58 8.61 -24.87
CA ASN A 357 1.39 9.08 -25.57
C ASN A 357 1.26 10.61 -25.52
N ALA A 358 1.57 11.24 -24.38
CA ALA A 358 1.51 12.69 -24.21
C ALA A 358 2.59 13.40 -25.05
N LEU A 359 3.84 12.91 -25.01
CA LEU A 359 4.96 13.48 -25.77
C LEU A 359 4.72 13.38 -27.29
N LEU A 360 4.31 12.21 -27.77
CA LEU A 360 3.99 12.01 -29.20
C LEU A 360 2.84 12.94 -29.65
N ARG A 361 1.80 13.09 -28.87
CA ARG A 361 0.70 14.03 -29.16
C ARG A 361 1.11 15.49 -29.07
N GLY A 362 2.02 15.82 -28.17
CA GLY A 362 2.59 17.15 -27.99
C GLY A 362 3.56 17.55 -29.09
N GLY A 363 3.97 16.60 -29.95
CA GLY A 363 4.91 16.84 -31.06
C GLY A 363 6.38 16.68 -30.66
N ASP A 364 6.69 16.31 -29.42
CA ASP A 364 8.05 15.93 -29.02
C ASP A 364 8.31 14.47 -29.40
N ILE A 365 8.58 14.28 -30.69
CA ILE A 365 8.70 12.95 -31.29
C ILE A 365 9.92 12.19 -30.75
N ASP A 366 11.07 12.87 -30.62
CA ASP A 366 12.32 12.22 -30.20
C ASP A 366 12.21 11.67 -28.77
N GLN A 367 11.72 12.47 -27.85
CA GLN A 367 11.51 12.06 -26.47
C GLN A 367 10.37 11.03 -26.37
N GLY A 368 9.31 11.19 -27.16
CA GLY A 368 8.20 10.24 -27.24
C GLY A 368 8.65 8.86 -27.69
N VAL A 369 9.50 8.77 -28.72
CA VAL A 369 10.11 7.52 -29.20
C VAL A 369 11.02 6.91 -28.14
N TYR A 370 11.86 7.73 -27.48
CA TYR A 370 12.72 7.25 -26.40
C TYR A 370 11.90 6.59 -25.27
N VAL A 371 10.85 7.24 -24.78
CA VAL A 371 9.97 6.69 -23.73
C VAL A 371 9.20 5.47 -24.24
N SER A 372 8.82 5.44 -25.53
CA SER A 372 8.14 4.28 -26.12
C SER A 372 9.01 3.02 -26.17
N ARG A 373 10.32 3.15 -26.35
CA ARG A 373 11.26 2.02 -26.26
C ARG A 373 11.35 1.48 -24.84
N GLN A 374 11.31 2.35 -23.85
CA GLN A 374 11.28 1.93 -22.45
C GLN A 374 9.96 1.27 -22.06
N LEU A 375 8.83 1.78 -22.59
CA LEU A 375 7.53 1.13 -22.47
C LEU A 375 7.54 -0.29 -23.04
N ALA A 376 8.13 -0.49 -24.22
CA ALA A 376 8.24 -1.81 -24.82
C ALA A 376 9.03 -2.78 -23.93
N ALA A 377 10.23 -2.38 -23.48
CA ALA A 377 11.06 -3.19 -22.58
C ALA A 377 10.37 -3.52 -21.23
N ALA A 378 9.70 -2.53 -20.63
CA ALA A 378 8.96 -2.73 -19.39
C ALA A 378 7.75 -3.65 -19.58
N SER A 379 7.06 -3.56 -20.72
CA SER A 379 5.90 -4.40 -21.04
C SER A 379 6.29 -5.85 -21.34
N ASP A 380 7.46 -6.09 -21.94
CA ASP A 380 8.01 -7.43 -22.11
C ASP A 380 8.34 -8.08 -20.77
N ALA A 381 8.93 -7.32 -19.86
CA ALA A 381 9.30 -7.80 -18.53
C ALA A 381 8.06 -8.05 -17.65
N ARG A 382 7.03 -7.22 -17.76
CA ARG A 382 5.82 -7.27 -16.92
C ARG A 382 4.57 -6.96 -17.75
N PRO A 383 4.02 -7.94 -18.45
CA PRO A 383 2.79 -7.77 -19.21
C PRO A 383 1.60 -7.57 -18.27
N THR A 384 0.89 -6.44 -18.42
CA THR A 384 -0.33 -6.13 -17.69
C THR A 384 -1.44 -5.70 -18.63
N THR A 385 -2.69 -5.89 -18.25
CA THR A 385 -3.85 -5.46 -19.05
C THR A 385 -3.84 -3.94 -19.28
N MET A 386 -3.45 -3.17 -18.27
CA MET A 386 -3.30 -1.72 -18.42
C MET A 386 -2.14 -1.33 -19.33
N GLY A 387 -1.02 -2.06 -19.26
CA GLY A 387 0.14 -1.85 -20.12
C GLY A 387 -0.16 -2.14 -21.58
N ARG A 388 -0.87 -3.24 -21.87
CA ARG A 388 -1.32 -3.59 -23.22
C ARG A 388 -2.13 -2.48 -23.88
N ALA A 389 -3.11 -1.92 -23.15
CA ALA A 389 -3.91 -0.81 -23.66
C ALA A 389 -3.08 0.44 -24.00
N ARG A 390 -2.05 0.74 -23.18
CA ARG A 390 -1.13 1.86 -23.44
C ARG A 390 -0.19 1.58 -24.59
N ALA A 391 0.37 0.37 -24.67
CA ALA A 391 1.21 -0.05 -25.79
C ALA A 391 0.49 0.09 -27.14
N GLN A 392 -0.77 -0.33 -27.18
CA GLN A 392 -1.61 -0.17 -28.37
C GLN A 392 -1.83 1.31 -28.74
N ALA A 393 -2.14 2.16 -27.75
CA ALA A 393 -2.37 3.59 -27.95
C ALA A 393 -1.10 4.31 -28.44
N VAL A 394 0.07 3.97 -27.89
CA VAL A 394 1.37 4.53 -28.28
C VAL A 394 1.76 4.05 -29.68
N ALA A 395 1.61 2.76 -29.99
CA ALA A 395 1.94 2.19 -31.30
C ALA A 395 1.19 2.90 -32.44
N ALA A 396 -0.06 3.32 -32.20
CA ALA A 396 -0.88 4.03 -33.19
C ALA A 396 -0.40 5.46 -33.47
N GLN A 397 0.48 6.02 -32.65
CA GLN A 397 0.96 7.41 -32.76
C GLN A 397 2.43 7.52 -33.18
N LEU A 398 3.17 6.41 -33.18
CA LEU A 398 4.56 6.41 -33.61
C LEU A 398 4.68 6.79 -35.08
N PRO A 399 5.71 7.57 -35.43
CA PRO A 399 5.95 7.96 -36.82
C PRO A 399 6.32 6.74 -37.70
N ALA A 400 6.11 6.85 -39.01
CA ALA A 400 6.37 5.76 -39.95
C ALA A 400 7.84 5.30 -39.97
N SER A 401 8.77 6.15 -39.55
CA SER A 401 10.19 5.81 -39.35
C SER A 401 10.43 4.79 -38.25
N GLU A 402 9.52 4.69 -37.25
CA GLU A 402 9.62 3.80 -36.08
C GLU A 402 8.70 2.57 -36.23
N ARG A 403 8.56 2.06 -37.44
CA ARG A 403 7.64 0.93 -37.73
C ARG A 403 7.94 -0.33 -36.92
N GLU A 404 9.22 -0.64 -36.73
CA GLU A 404 9.64 -1.83 -35.94
C GLU A 404 9.19 -1.71 -34.48
N LEU A 405 9.38 -0.55 -33.87
CA LEU A 405 8.91 -0.27 -32.49
C LEU A 405 7.38 -0.34 -32.39
N ALA A 406 6.68 0.22 -33.39
CA ALA A 406 5.21 0.18 -33.42
C ALA A 406 4.71 -1.28 -33.51
N GLN A 407 5.33 -2.12 -34.37
CA GLN A 407 5.00 -3.54 -34.46
C GLN A 407 5.28 -4.29 -33.17
N HIS A 408 6.41 -4.03 -32.51
CA HIS A 408 6.73 -4.63 -31.22
C HIS A 408 5.68 -4.28 -30.17
N LEU A 409 5.33 -3.00 -30.02
CA LEU A 409 4.27 -2.59 -29.08
C LEU A 409 2.91 -3.19 -29.41
N GLN A 410 2.58 -3.40 -30.69
CA GLN A 410 1.36 -4.11 -31.11
C GLN A 410 1.40 -5.59 -30.73
N GLN A 411 2.55 -6.26 -30.82
CA GLN A 411 2.73 -7.65 -30.37
C GLN A 411 2.55 -7.79 -28.85
N VAL A 412 3.11 -6.84 -28.09
CA VAL A 412 2.95 -6.79 -26.63
C VAL A 412 1.48 -6.53 -26.24
N ALA A 413 0.73 -5.78 -27.06
CA ALA A 413 -0.69 -5.48 -26.83
C ALA A 413 -1.64 -6.63 -27.16
N ALA A 414 -1.20 -7.63 -27.93
CA ALA A 414 -1.98 -8.79 -28.31
C ALA A 414 -2.04 -9.84 -27.19
#